data_93ac470343bd6e640c11a7e1857b9c5e
#
_entry.id   93ac470343bd6e640c11a7e1857b9c5e
#
_cell.length_a   1.000
_cell.length_b   1.000
_cell.length_c   1.000
_cell.angle_alpha   90.00
_cell.angle_beta   90.00
_cell.angle_gamma   90.00
#
_symmetry.space_group_name_H-M   'P 1'
#
loop_
_entity.id
_entity.type
_entity.pdbx_description
1 polymer ?
#
loop_
_entity_poly.entity_id
_entity_poly.type
_entity_poly.pdbx_seq_one_letter_code
_entity_poly.pdbx_strand_id
1 'polypeptide(L)'
;MNKIKFSIILLGLRLLLWWQSIVHKKFKTHLAEKNFTAQIQVKDKSVGRWITFNNGNIISSSGFHKKPEVVLSFKNSDVAVTLMMPLVMAFLFKKSINQLDQINALKDFNLTLDGPDEFTLWFTQTLMKTQTNGLKHGVEVGDGVKRFTNMTNGGPVFIYVKNDKIIRITPIEFDDSDPDTWSISARGKTFKPPRKTTLAPHGMNWKSMVYSPDRLLYPMKRVDFNPNGKRNQKNRGVSGYERISWEEALDIVTNEIKRVKKEHGPGAIVNSHGSHHTWGNVGYYLSANFKFINALGMSRVHHNPDSWEGWYWGAAHHWGGSLRVGQSETYGTVEDLLKEAEMVVFWASNPEGTSGAYGSFEGTIRRKWLKELDIDIVHVDPFYNDSCQFLGGKWLPTKPTSSPALAMAIAYVWIKENLYDKDFVKNRTIGFDKWKDYILGKDDKVEKTPEGQLMKQDYLQKILELWQGNGVTKKYI
;
A
#
# COMPACT_ATOMS: atom_id res chain seq x y z
N MET A 1 7.03 33.57 -26.98
CA MET A 1 8.23 32.73 -26.73
C MET A 1 7.86 31.28 -26.39
N ASN A 2 6.93 31.00 -25.47
CA ASN A 2 6.60 29.62 -25.08
C ASN A 2 5.84 28.80 -26.12
N LYS A 3 5.07 29.44 -27.03
CA LYS A 3 4.47 28.74 -28.19
C LYS A 3 5.52 28.16 -29.12
N ILE A 4 6.62 28.87 -29.37
CA ILE A 4 7.76 28.40 -30.20
C ILE A 4 8.47 27.28 -29.49
N LYS A 5 8.75 27.41 -28.19
CA LYS A 5 9.36 26.36 -27.39
C LYS A 5 8.52 25.09 -27.40
N PHE A 6 7.19 25.20 -27.24
CA PHE A 6 6.30 24.06 -27.26
C PHE A 6 6.27 23.38 -28.65
N SER A 7 6.26 24.15 -29.73
CA SER A 7 6.38 23.59 -31.10
C SER A 7 7.67 22.82 -31.30
N ILE A 8 8.79 23.30 -30.77
CA ILE A 8 10.09 22.61 -30.81
C ILE A 8 10.04 21.30 -30.00
N ILE A 9 9.42 21.34 -28.81
CA ILE A 9 9.23 20.15 -27.98
C ILE A 9 8.43 19.08 -28.72
N LEU A 10 7.34 19.44 -29.38
CA LEU A 10 6.50 18.54 -30.15
C LEU A 10 7.25 17.95 -31.38
N LEU A 11 8.11 18.74 -32.02
CA LEU A 11 8.99 18.23 -33.06
C LEU A 11 10.03 17.24 -32.50
N GLY A 12 10.62 17.57 -31.36
CA GLY A 12 11.55 16.70 -30.63
C GLY A 12 10.91 15.36 -30.24
N LEU A 13 9.67 15.37 -29.76
CA LEU A 13 8.92 14.16 -29.45
C LEU A 13 8.72 13.28 -30.69
N ARG A 14 8.35 13.87 -31.83
CA ARG A 14 8.23 13.16 -33.10
C ARG A 14 9.55 12.50 -33.52
N LEU A 15 10.65 13.25 -33.44
CA LEU A 15 11.98 12.73 -33.78
C LEU A 15 12.40 11.60 -32.85
N LEU A 16 12.08 11.72 -31.58
CA LEU A 16 12.33 10.68 -30.58
C LEU A 16 11.58 9.37 -30.89
N LEU A 17 10.27 9.46 -31.13
CA LEU A 17 9.45 8.30 -31.48
C LEU A 17 9.96 7.62 -32.76
N TRP A 18 10.30 8.42 -33.77
CA TRP A 18 10.86 7.93 -35.04
C TRP A 18 12.20 7.24 -34.81
N TRP A 19 13.13 7.86 -34.08
CA TRP A 19 14.45 7.28 -33.76
C TRP A 19 14.31 5.96 -33.00
N GLN A 20 13.47 5.92 -31.98
CA GLN A 20 13.18 4.71 -31.19
C GLN A 20 12.61 3.58 -32.08
N SER A 21 11.77 3.91 -33.06
CA SER A 21 11.23 2.92 -34.00
C SER A 21 12.27 2.30 -34.93
N ILE A 22 13.34 3.04 -35.23
CA ILE A 22 14.45 2.55 -36.04
C ILE A 22 15.40 1.69 -35.21
N VAL A 23 15.81 2.19 -34.04
CA VAL A 23 16.89 1.58 -33.26
C VAL A 23 16.40 0.36 -32.47
N HIS A 24 15.12 0.33 -32.05
CA HIS A 24 14.59 -0.72 -31.18
C HIS A 24 13.47 -1.54 -31.86
N LYS A 25 13.81 -2.73 -32.33
CA LYS A 25 12.84 -3.64 -32.98
C LYS A 25 11.59 -3.89 -32.16
N LYS A 26 11.72 -4.08 -30.81
CA LYS A 26 10.60 -4.28 -29.90
C LYS A 26 9.69 -3.04 -29.80
N PHE A 27 10.24 -1.84 -29.91
CA PHE A 27 9.45 -0.60 -29.91
C PHE A 27 8.67 -0.47 -31.22
N LYS A 28 9.28 -0.80 -32.37
CA LYS A 28 8.58 -0.86 -33.67
C LYS A 28 7.43 -1.86 -33.66
N THR A 29 7.63 -3.04 -33.07
CA THR A 29 6.54 -4.03 -32.88
C THR A 29 5.41 -3.47 -32.03
N HIS A 30 5.73 -2.78 -30.92
CA HIS A 30 4.72 -2.14 -30.09
C HIS A 30 3.94 -1.06 -30.86
N LEU A 31 4.61 -0.25 -31.68
CA LEU A 31 3.93 0.76 -32.51
C LEU A 31 2.97 0.15 -33.56
N ALA A 32 3.16 -1.12 -33.92
CA ALA A 32 2.27 -1.84 -34.84
C ALA A 32 1.00 -2.42 -34.16
N GLU A 33 0.91 -2.38 -32.83
CA GLU A 33 -0.24 -2.92 -32.08
C GLU A 33 -1.53 -2.11 -32.29
N LYS A 34 -1.42 -0.82 -32.60
CA LYS A 34 -2.57 0.08 -32.73
C LYS A 34 -2.40 1.04 -33.90
N ASN A 35 -3.49 1.26 -34.62
CA ASN A 35 -3.59 2.21 -35.72
C ASN A 35 -4.58 3.31 -35.35
N PHE A 36 -4.09 4.52 -35.12
CA PHE A 36 -4.93 5.69 -34.79
C PHE A 36 -4.13 7.00 -34.90
N THR A 37 -4.81 8.12 -34.82
CA THR A 37 -4.21 9.45 -34.80
C THR A 37 -4.37 10.10 -33.43
N ALA A 38 -3.25 10.46 -32.83
CA ALA A 38 -3.19 11.25 -31.61
C ALA A 38 -2.86 12.71 -31.95
N GLN A 39 -3.46 13.65 -31.22
CA GLN A 39 -3.19 15.08 -31.31
C GLN A 39 -2.75 15.63 -29.98
N ILE A 40 -1.66 16.37 -29.97
CA ILE A 40 -1.16 17.10 -28.80
C ILE A 40 -1.31 18.60 -29.08
N GLN A 41 -2.00 19.31 -28.20
CA GLN A 41 -2.35 20.71 -28.44
C GLN A 41 -2.43 21.54 -27.15
N VAL A 42 -2.53 22.85 -27.30
CA VAL A 42 -3.03 23.75 -26.26
C VAL A 42 -4.53 24.01 -26.45
N LYS A 43 -5.28 24.27 -25.37
CA LYS A 43 -6.75 24.46 -25.43
C LYS A 43 -7.19 25.60 -26.32
N ASP A 44 -6.38 26.68 -26.42
CA ASP A 44 -6.64 27.83 -27.30
C ASP A 44 -6.36 27.55 -28.78
N LYS A 45 -5.96 26.32 -29.12
CA LYS A 45 -5.59 25.88 -30.49
C LYS A 45 -4.51 26.74 -31.15
N SER A 46 -3.67 27.42 -30.38
CA SER A 46 -2.57 28.22 -30.95
C SER A 46 -1.34 27.40 -31.35
N VAL A 47 -1.17 26.20 -30.75
CA VAL A 47 -0.10 25.24 -31.08
C VAL A 47 -0.66 23.86 -30.99
N GLY A 48 -0.34 23.02 -31.97
CA GLY A 48 -0.68 21.62 -31.99
C GLY A 48 0.19 20.83 -32.97
N ARG A 49 0.23 19.52 -32.74
CA ARG A 49 0.83 18.54 -33.65
C ARG A 49 0.04 17.24 -33.55
N TRP A 50 -0.23 16.64 -34.67
CA TRP A 50 -0.82 15.32 -34.73
C TRP A 50 0.22 14.26 -35.11
N ILE A 51 0.00 13.04 -34.69
CA ILE A 51 0.84 11.87 -34.90
C ILE A 51 -0.09 10.71 -35.23
N THR A 52 0.05 10.14 -36.43
CA THR A 52 -0.66 8.93 -36.83
C THR A 52 0.27 7.74 -36.69
N PHE A 53 -0.19 6.74 -35.99
CA PHE A 53 0.42 5.43 -35.90
C PHE A 53 -0.27 4.50 -36.91
N ASN A 54 0.50 3.89 -37.79
CA ASN A 54 -0.04 3.01 -38.82
C ASN A 54 0.96 1.88 -39.12
N ASN A 55 0.61 0.67 -38.66
CA ASN A 55 1.40 -0.55 -38.84
C ASN A 55 2.89 -0.36 -38.47
N GLY A 56 3.15 0.26 -37.33
CA GLY A 56 4.50 0.55 -36.84
C GLY A 56 5.20 1.74 -37.49
N ASN A 57 4.55 2.43 -38.44
CA ASN A 57 5.03 3.67 -39.01
C ASN A 57 4.43 4.89 -38.30
N ILE A 58 5.19 5.98 -38.31
CA ILE A 58 4.78 7.24 -37.67
C ILE A 58 4.72 8.34 -38.71
N ILE A 59 3.54 8.91 -38.92
CA ILE A 59 3.32 10.09 -39.75
C ILE A 59 2.95 11.22 -38.81
N SER A 60 3.52 12.40 -38.98
CA SER A 60 3.24 13.54 -38.10
C SER A 60 3.41 14.87 -38.83
N SER A 61 2.52 15.82 -38.54
CA SER A 61 2.61 17.20 -39.00
C SER A 61 2.24 18.17 -37.92
N SER A 62 2.71 19.43 -38.04
CA SER A 62 2.25 20.54 -37.23
C SER A 62 0.81 20.90 -37.59
N GLY A 63 0.09 21.51 -36.62
CA GLY A 63 -1.31 21.87 -36.78
C GLY A 63 -2.27 20.85 -36.18
N PHE A 64 -3.49 20.83 -36.75
CA PHE A 64 -4.60 20.07 -36.16
C PHE A 64 -5.15 19.09 -37.18
N HIS A 65 -5.35 17.86 -36.75
CA HIS A 65 -6.00 16.81 -37.54
C HIS A 65 -7.52 16.99 -37.53
N LYS A 66 -8.20 16.66 -38.64
CA LYS A 66 -9.66 16.84 -38.75
C LYS A 66 -10.43 15.92 -37.81
N LYS A 67 -9.94 14.70 -37.57
CA LYS A 67 -10.57 13.67 -36.72
C LYS A 67 -9.48 12.88 -35.99
N PRO A 68 -8.87 13.43 -34.94
CA PRO A 68 -7.96 12.65 -34.11
C PRO A 68 -8.79 11.72 -33.17
N GLU A 69 -8.35 10.49 -32.97
CA GLU A 69 -8.97 9.59 -32.02
C GLU A 69 -8.57 9.89 -30.57
N VAL A 70 -7.38 10.46 -30.37
CA VAL A 70 -6.89 10.85 -29.03
C VAL A 70 -6.46 12.31 -29.06
N VAL A 71 -6.89 13.10 -28.09
CA VAL A 71 -6.49 14.49 -27.95
C VAL A 71 -5.91 14.76 -26.57
N LEU A 72 -4.64 15.13 -26.51
CA LEU A 72 -3.95 15.60 -25.31
C LEU A 72 -3.91 17.13 -25.32
N SER A 73 -4.65 17.74 -24.42
CA SER A 73 -4.77 19.21 -24.38
C SER A 73 -4.19 19.81 -23.11
N PHE A 74 -3.26 20.74 -23.26
CA PHE A 74 -2.71 21.55 -22.18
C PHE A 74 -3.50 22.87 -22.06
N LYS A 75 -3.64 23.38 -20.82
CA LYS A 75 -4.35 24.63 -20.55
C LYS A 75 -3.82 25.80 -21.41
N ASN A 76 -2.51 25.93 -21.50
CA ASN A 76 -1.79 26.91 -22.32
C ASN A 76 -0.37 26.44 -22.64
N SER A 77 0.37 27.21 -23.44
CA SER A 77 1.75 26.87 -23.83
C SER A 77 2.76 26.94 -22.68
N ASP A 78 2.50 27.70 -21.63
CA ASP A 78 3.40 27.78 -20.47
C ASP A 78 3.34 26.48 -19.66
N VAL A 79 2.13 25.99 -19.39
CA VAL A 79 1.88 24.69 -18.78
C VAL A 79 2.48 23.56 -19.61
N ALA A 80 2.27 23.61 -20.94
CA ALA A 80 2.81 22.60 -21.84
C ALA A 80 4.35 22.54 -21.81
N VAL A 81 5.02 23.69 -21.82
CA VAL A 81 6.49 23.79 -21.74
C VAL A 81 6.98 23.34 -20.37
N THR A 82 6.35 23.78 -19.29
CA THR A 82 6.72 23.38 -17.92
C THR A 82 6.64 21.87 -17.72
N LEU A 83 5.62 21.23 -18.26
CA LEU A 83 5.42 19.78 -18.13
C LEU A 83 6.29 18.95 -19.08
N MET A 84 6.46 19.39 -20.32
CA MET A 84 7.15 18.60 -21.33
C MET A 84 8.65 18.91 -21.44
N MET A 85 9.11 20.11 -21.06
CA MET A 85 10.52 20.47 -21.14
C MET A 85 11.41 19.57 -20.25
N PRO A 86 11.05 19.27 -18.99
CA PRO A 86 11.84 18.35 -18.17
C PRO A 86 11.97 16.98 -18.82
N LEU A 87 10.93 16.48 -19.50
CA LEU A 87 10.94 15.22 -20.23
C LEU A 87 11.97 15.24 -21.38
N VAL A 88 12.00 16.31 -22.15
CA VAL A 88 12.95 16.51 -23.25
C VAL A 88 14.38 16.68 -22.72
N MET A 89 14.55 17.44 -21.64
CA MET A 89 15.85 17.68 -21.02
C MET A 89 16.41 16.41 -20.37
N ALA A 90 15.57 15.63 -19.71
CA ALA A 90 15.97 14.33 -19.17
C ALA A 90 16.43 13.36 -20.26
N PHE A 91 15.76 13.38 -21.41
CA PHE A 91 16.16 12.59 -22.57
C PHE A 91 17.50 13.06 -23.18
N LEU A 92 17.65 14.36 -23.41
CA LEU A 92 18.84 14.92 -24.06
C LEU A 92 20.09 14.89 -23.17
N PHE A 93 19.94 15.12 -21.88
CA PHE A 93 21.06 15.29 -20.95
C PHE A 93 21.14 14.19 -19.87
N LYS A 94 20.36 13.12 -19.99
CA LYS A 94 20.30 11.99 -19.02
C LYS A 94 20.12 12.45 -17.56
N LYS A 95 19.40 13.56 -17.33
CA LYS A 95 19.10 14.07 -16.00
C LYS A 95 17.82 13.46 -15.45
N SER A 96 17.76 13.24 -14.15
CA SER A 96 16.54 12.81 -13.45
C SER A 96 15.46 13.90 -13.50
N ILE A 97 14.20 13.47 -13.62
CA ILE A 97 13.03 14.37 -13.66
C ILE A 97 12.49 14.53 -12.24
N ASN A 98 12.17 15.76 -11.85
CA ASN A 98 11.44 16.00 -10.62
C ASN A 98 9.95 15.60 -10.81
N GLN A 99 9.56 14.49 -10.21
CA GLN A 99 8.19 13.95 -10.33
C GLN A 99 7.13 14.84 -9.63
N LEU A 100 7.54 15.65 -8.64
CA LEU A 100 6.62 16.52 -7.91
C LEU A 100 5.96 17.58 -8.82
N ASP A 101 6.73 18.16 -9.74
CA ASP A 101 6.21 19.19 -10.66
C ASP A 101 5.18 18.62 -11.63
N GLN A 102 5.33 17.33 -12.02
CA GLN A 102 4.36 16.63 -12.86
C GLN A 102 3.06 16.31 -12.12
N ILE A 103 3.14 15.88 -10.86
CA ILE A 103 2.00 15.55 -10.02
C ILE A 103 1.20 16.81 -9.70
N ASN A 104 1.85 17.92 -9.39
CA ASN A 104 1.19 19.19 -9.09
C ASN A 104 0.45 19.74 -10.32
N ALA A 105 1.02 19.62 -11.51
CA ALA A 105 0.38 20.07 -12.74
C ALA A 105 -0.85 19.22 -13.15
N LEU A 106 -0.88 17.93 -12.76
CA LEU A 106 -2.06 17.08 -12.93
C LEU A 106 -3.17 17.42 -11.93
N LYS A 107 -2.84 17.82 -10.70
CA LYS A 107 -3.82 18.20 -9.67
C LYS A 107 -4.66 19.41 -10.05
N ASP A 108 -4.12 20.35 -10.80
CA ASP A 108 -4.80 21.60 -11.19
C ASP A 108 -5.61 21.49 -12.48
N PHE A 109 -5.90 20.29 -12.98
CA PHE A 109 -6.61 20.06 -14.27
C PHE A 109 -6.03 20.85 -15.45
N ASN A 110 -4.72 21.08 -15.45
CA ASN A 110 -4.01 21.80 -16.49
C ASN A 110 -3.79 20.95 -17.77
N LEU A 111 -4.16 19.67 -17.69
CA LEU A 111 -4.02 18.68 -18.76
C LEU A 111 -5.31 17.89 -18.89
N THR A 112 -5.82 17.73 -20.13
CA THR A 112 -6.93 16.81 -20.44
C THR A 112 -6.49 15.81 -21.50
N LEU A 113 -6.98 14.58 -21.40
CA LEU A 113 -6.75 13.50 -22.35
C LEU A 113 -8.12 12.92 -22.76
N ASP A 114 -8.52 13.18 -23.99
CA ASP A 114 -9.82 12.82 -24.54
C ASP A 114 -9.63 11.76 -25.63
N GLY A 115 -10.47 10.73 -25.64
CA GLY A 115 -10.48 9.66 -26.64
C GLY A 115 -10.90 8.31 -26.04
N PRO A 116 -11.09 7.27 -26.88
CA PRO A 116 -11.39 5.93 -26.40
C PRO A 116 -10.31 5.40 -25.44
N ASP A 117 -10.73 4.75 -24.35
CA ASP A 117 -9.84 4.25 -23.28
C ASP A 117 -8.69 3.38 -23.80
N GLU A 118 -8.96 2.54 -24.80
CA GLU A 118 -7.94 1.67 -25.37
C GLU A 118 -6.81 2.42 -26.09
N PHE A 119 -7.10 3.55 -26.73
CA PHE A 119 -6.11 4.37 -27.41
C PHE A 119 -5.43 5.36 -26.47
N THR A 120 -6.18 5.94 -25.52
CA THR A 120 -5.61 6.85 -24.52
C THR A 120 -4.61 6.14 -23.61
N LEU A 121 -4.94 4.94 -23.16
CA LEU A 121 -4.06 4.10 -22.35
C LEU A 121 -2.81 3.69 -23.15
N TRP A 122 -2.98 3.21 -24.38
CA TRP A 122 -1.87 2.82 -25.23
C TRP A 122 -0.94 4.00 -25.55
N PHE A 123 -1.52 5.17 -25.86
CA PHE A 123 -0.76 6.39 -26.16
C PHE A 123 0.07 6.85 -24.95
N THR A 124 -0.55 6.90 -23.77
CA THR A 124 0.15 7.24 -22.53
C THR A 124 1.28 6.25 -22.22
N GLN A 125 1.04 4.96 -22.36
CA GLN A 125 2.06 3.92 -22.18
C GLN A 125 3.18 4.05 -23.20
N THR A 126 2.89 4.41 -24.44
CA THR A 126 3.89 4.62 -25.50
C THR A 126 4.78 5.82 -25.16
N LEU A 127 4.21 6.92 -24.69
CA LEU A 127 4.99 8.07 -24.22
C LEU A 127 5.85 7.71 -23.01
N MET A 128 5.35 6.90 -22.07
CA MET A 128 6.11 6.42 -20.92
C MET A 128 7.23 5.45 -21.34
N LYS A 129 6.98 4.56 -22.30
CA LYS A 129 8.02 3.65 -22.81
C LYS A 129 9.22 4.37 -23.45
N THR A 130 9.01 5.55 -24.02
CA THR A 130 10.12 6.38 -24.50
C THR A 130 10.98 6.95 -23.38
N GLN A 131 10.42 7.10 -22.19
CA GLN A 131 11.11 7.63 -21.02
C GLN A 131 11.82 6.54 -20.21
N THR A 132 11.27 5.32 -20.15
CA THR A 132 11.77 4.23 -19.31
C THR A 132 13.04 3.56 -19.87
N ASN A 133 13.46 3.86 -21.07
CA ASN A 133 14.73 3.37 -21.59
C ASN A 133 15.95 3.85 -20.79
N GLY A 134 15.85 4.95 -20.03
CA GLY A 134 16.87 5.39 -19.07
C GLY A 134 16.91 4.58 -17.76
N LEU A 135 15.81 3.93 -17.38
CA LEU A 135 15.72 3.10 -16.17
C LEU A 135 16.24 1.66 -16.35
N LYS A 136 16.51 1.23 -17.58
CA LYS A 136 17.05 -0.12 -17.88
C LYS A 136 18.51 -0.31 -17.48
N HIS A 137 19.21 0.75 -17.17
CA HIS A 137 20.65 0.70 -16.92
C HIS A 137 20.90 1.05 -15.45
N GLY A 138 21.00 0.02 -14.60
CA GLY A 138 21.53 0.22 -13.26
C GLY A 138 22.92 0.87 -13.32
N VAL A 139 23.34 1.50 -12.24
CA VAL A 139 24.67 2.09 -12.10
C VAL A 139 25.69 0.97 -12.04
N GLU A 140 26.70 1.01 -12.91
CA GLU A 140 27.83 0.09 -12.86
C GLU A 140 28.66 0.39 -11.61
N VAL A 141 28.89 -0.64 -10.78
CA VAL A 141 29.63 -0.50 -9.50
C VAL A 141 30.91 -1.34 -9.45
N GLY A 142 31.36 -1.84 -10.58
CA GLY A 142 32.57 -2.66 -10.74
C GLY A 142 32.27 -4.15 -10.92
N ASP A 143 33.22 -4.89 -11.45
CA ASP A 143 33.20 -6.35 -11.64
C ASP A 143 31.98 -6.89 -12.40
N GLY A 144 31.39 -6.10 -13.31
CA GLY A 144 30.17 -6.46 -14.04
C GLY A 144 28.92 -6.49 -13.18
N VAL A 145 28.95 -5.81 -12.03
CA VAL A 145 27.81 -5.66 -11.12
C VAL A 145 27.09 -4.34 -11.41
N LYS A 146 25.79 -4.40 -11.61
CA LYS A 146 24.91 -3.23 -11.72
C LYS A 146 24.06 -3.06 -10.48
N ARG A 147 23.99 -1.82 -9.96
CA ARG A 147 23.16 -1.44 -8.83
C ARG A 147 21.90 -0.74 -9.32
N PHE A 148 20.76 -1.20 -8.87
CA PHE A 148 19.43 -0.64 -9.15
C PHE A 148 18.79 -0.16 -7.84
N THR A 149 17.92 0.84 -7.93
CA THR A 149 17.02 1.22 -6.83
C THR A 149 15.68 0.55 -7.07
N ASN A 150 15.11 -0.02 -6.02
CA ASN A 150 13.78 -0.65 -6.07
C ASN A 150 13.09 -0.53 -4.72
N MET A 151 11.84 -0.98 -4.65
CA MET A 151 11.04 -1.05 -3.44
C MET A 151 10.83 -2.51 -3.03
N THR A 152 10.89 -2.74 -1.73
CA THR A 152 10.38 -3.96 -1.08
C THR A 152 9.24 -3.59 -0.15
N ASN A 153 8.51 -4.57 0.39
CA ASN A 153 7.56 -4.29 1.47
C ASN A 153 8.24 -3.69 2.71
N GLY A 154 9.53 -3.91 2.85
CA GLY A 154 10.34 -3.33 3.93
C GLY A 154 10.98 -1.98 3.60
N GLY A 155 10.58 -1.33 2.50
CA GLY A 155 11.09 -0.02 2.11
C GLY A 155 12.00 -0.01 0.88
N PRO A 156 12.55 1.16 0.52
CA PRO A 156 13.44 1.33 -0.62
C PRO A 156 14.80 0.67 -0.38
N VAL A 157 15.35 0.07 -1.44
CA VAL A 157 16.58 -0.71 -1.38
C VAL A 157 17.48 -0.49 -2.59
N PHE A 158 18.75 -0.78 -2.43
CA PHE A 158 19.64 -1.07 -3.54
C PHE A 158 19.65 -2.56 -3.85
N ILE A 159 19.48 -2.90 -5.13
CA ILE A 159 19.57 -4.26 -5.65
C ILE A 159 20.80 -4.36 -6.56
N TYR A 160 21.68 -5.30 -6.27
CA TYR A 160 22.88 -5.57 -7.02
C TYR A 160 22.67 -6.80 -7.89
N VAL A 161 22.90 -6.65 -9.19
CA VAL A 161 22.67 -7.69 -10.20
C VAL A 161 23.97 -7.99 -10.93
N LYS A 162 24.32 -9.25 -11.06
CA LYS A 162 25.43 -9.75 -11.88
C LYS A 162 24.93 -10.94 -12.71
N ASN A 163 25.22 -10.95 -14.02
CA ASN A 163 24.78 -12.01 -14.94
C ASN A 163 23.28 -12.33 -14.80
N ASP A 164 22.45 -11.29 -14.80
CA ASP A 164 20.98 -11.33 -14.65
C ASP A 164 20.47 -11.97 -13.34
N LYS A 165 21.34 -12.15 -12.35
CA LYS A 165 20.96 -12.64 -11.01
C LYS A 165 21.15 -11.57 -9.95
N ILE A 166 20.17 -11.44 -9.05
CA ILE A 166 20.28 -10.62 -7.86
C ILE A 166 21.30 -11.28 -6.92
N ILE A 167 22.41 -10.61 -6.67
CA ILE A 167 23.47 -11.12 -5.79
C ILE A 167 23.43 -10.52 -4.40
N ARG A 168 22.87 -9.30 -4.26
CA ARG A 168 22.79 -8.60 -2.98
C ARG A 168 21.62 -7.62 -2.97
N ILE A 169 21.00 -7.44 -1.80
CA ILE A 169 20.01 -6.40 -1.51
C ILE A 169 20.51 -5.68 -0.27
N THR A 170 20.55 -4.35 -0.28
CA THR A 170 21.01 -3.52 0.85
C THR A 170 20.06 -2.36 1.10
N PRO A 171 20.03 -1.80 2.32
CA PRO A 171 19.46 -0.48 2.54
C PRO A 171 20.09 0.56 1.61
N ILE A 172 19.39 1.67 1.40
CA ILE A 172 19.95 2.86 0.77
C ILE A 172 20.65 3.67 1.87
N GLU A 173 21.91 3.99 1.67
CA GLU A 173 22.68 4.88 2.53
C GLU A 173 22.75 6.26 1.87
N PHE A 174 22.52 7.29 2.67
CA PHE A 174 22.55 8.69 2.28
C PHE A 174 23.86 9.31 2.76
N ASP A 175 24.48 10.11 1.91
CA ASP A 175 25.75 10.79 2.20
C ASP A 175 25.55 12.31 2.37
N ASP A 176 26.64 13.05 2.52
CA ASP A 176 26.61 14.49 2.78
C ASP A 176 26.14 15.32 1.58
N SER A 177 26.05 14.73 0.39
CA SER A 177 25.45 15.36 -0.80
C SER A 177 23.91 15.30 -0.79
N ASP A 178 23.32 14.43 0.04
CA ASP A 178 21.89 14.33 0.21
C ASP A 178 21.38 15.38 1.21
N PRO A 179 20.12 15.82 1.10
CA PRO A 179 19.50 16.73 2.06
C PRO A 179 19.56 16.20 3.50
N ASP A 180 19.64 17.10 4.46
CA ASP A 180 19.56 16.74 5.86
C ASP A 180 18.20 16.10 6.21
N THR A 181 18.24 15.22 7.22
CA THR A 181 17.01 14.63 7.77
C THR A 181 16.30 15.65 8.65
N TRP A 182 14.98 15.45 8.81
CA TRP A 182 14.21 16.17 9.82
C TRP A 182 14.70 15.82 11.25
N SER A 183 14.41 16.69 12.22
CA SER A 183 14.72 16.46 13.62
C SER A 183 13.55 16.85 14.52
N ILE A 184 13.45 16.20 15.68
CA ILE A 184 12.53 16.54 16.76
C ILE A 184 13.33 16.81 18.00
N SER A 185 13.08 17.95 18.65
CA SER A 185 13.63 18.28 19.97
C SER A 185 12.54 18.12 21.03
N ALA A 186 12.80 17.25 22.01
CA ALA A 186 11.88 16.97 23.10
C ALA A 186 12.65 16.69 24.39
N ARG A 187 12.21 17.27 25.51
CA ARG A 187 12.74 17.02 26.85
C ARG A 187 14.28 17.13 26.93
N GLY A 188 14.85 18.15 26.26
CA GLY A 188 16.31 18.41 26.25
C GLY A 188 17.13 17.51 25.34
N LYS A 189 16.52 16.60 24.59
CA LYS A 189 17.18 15.75 23.59
C LYS A 189 16.71 16.08 22.19
N THR A 190 17.58 15.82 21.19
CA THR A 190 17.25 15.96 19.77
C THR A 190 17.36 14.61 19.09
N PHE A 191 16.30 14.22 18.41
CA PHE A 191 16.16 12.95 17.70
C PHE A 191 16.18 13.18 16.21
N LYS A 192 16.93 12.35 15.49
CA LYS A 192 17.00 12.33 14.02
C LYS A 192 16.86 10.90 13.52
N PRO A 193 16.20 10.66 12.37
CA PRO A 193 16.26 9.36 11.72
C PRO A 193 17.70 9.08 11.26
N PRO A 194 18.07 7.79 11.10
CA PRO A 194 19.38 7.44 10.58
C PRO A 194 19.51 7.87 9.11
N ARG A 195 20.76 8.14 8.68
CA ARG A 195 21.04 8.46 7.27
C ARG A 195 21.14 7.21 6.40
N LYS A 196 20.25 6.27 6.63
CA LYS A 196 20.02 5.10 5.76
C LYS A 196 18.62 4.58 5.95
N THR A 197 18.07 3.93 4.92
CA THR A 197 16.79 3.27 5.05
C THR A 197 16.89 2.08 6.00
N THR A 198 15.90 1.93 6.86
CA THR A 198 15.81 0.77 7.76
C THR A 198 15.10 -0.36 7.01
N LEU A 199 15.74 -1.50 6.87
CA LEU A 199 15.23 -2.62 6.12
C LEU A 199 15.13 -3.85 7.02
N ALA A 200 13.99 -4.53 6.95
CA ALA A 200 13.82 -5.80 7.63
C ALA A 200 14.81 -6.85 7.09
N PRO A 201 15.41 -7.70 7.94
CA PRO A 201 16.34 -8.74 7.51
C PRO A 201 15.77 -9.65 6.42
N HIS A 202 14.47 -9.97 6.46
CA HIS A 202 13.82 -10.78 5.42
C HIS A 202 13.85 -10.10 4.03
N GLY A 203 13.76 -8.77 3.98
CA GLY A 203 13.86 -8.02 2.71
C GLY A 203 15.22 -8.21 2.04
N MET A 204 16.30 -8.28 2.83
CA MET A 204 17.66 -8.56 2.32
C MET A 204 17.81 -9.99 1.81
N ASN A 205 17.05 -10.92 2.37
CA ASN A 205 17.13 -12.36 2.07
C ASN A 205 16.17 -12.85 0.99
N TRP A 206 15.28 -12.00 0.47
CA TRP A 206 14.29 -12.42 -0.54
C TRP A 206 14.88 -13.07 -1.79
N LYS A 207 16.10 -12.70 -2.17
CA LYS A 207 16.79 -13.38 -3.26
C LYS A 207 16.93 -14.89 -3.04
N SER A 208 17.07 -15.34 -1.79
CA SER A 208 17.17 -16.75 -1.45
C SER A 208 15.87 -17.50 -1.77
N MET A 209 14.72 -16.87 -1.58
CA MET A 209 13.43 -17.44 -1.98
C MET A 209 13.28 -17.51 -3.50
N VAL A 210 13.72 -16.46 -4.21
CA VAL A 210 13.62 -16.41 -5.68
C VAL A 210 14.44 -17.51 -6.33
N TYR A 211 15.62 -17.83 -5.77
CA TYR A 211 16.54 -18.82 -6.32
C TYR A 211 16.53 -20.16 -5.55
N SER A 212 15.59 -20.35 -4.63
CA SER A 212 15.44 -21.61 -3.91
C SER A 212 15.15 -22.76 -4.90
N PRO A 213 15.82 -23.91 -4.73
CA PRO A 213 15.51 -25.12 -5.50
C PRO A 213 14.11 -25.65 -5.20
N ASP A 214 13.56 -25.33 -4.02
CA ASP A 214 12.22 -25.75 -3.61
C ASP A 214 11.11 -24.86 -4.15
N ARG A 215 11.47 -23.79 -4.86
CA ARG A 215 10.49 -22.91 -5.45
C ARG A 215 9.73 -23.60 -6.59
N LEU A 216 8.40 -23.56 -6.54
CA LEU A 216 7.54 -24.02 -7.63
C LEU A 216 7.71 -23.13 -8.85
N LEU A 217 8.24 -23.68 -9.93
CA LEU A 217 8.51 -22.99 -11.21
C LEU A 217 7.43 -23.26 -12.26
N TYR A 218 6.64 -24.29 -12.06
CA TYR A 218 5.66 -24.80 -13.00
C TYR A 218 4.35 -25.15 -12.31
N PRO A 219 3.23 -25.20 -13.03
CA PRO A 219 1.99 -25.76 -12.51
C PRO A 219 2.20 -27.22 -12.09
N MET A 220 1.62 -27.56 -10.95
CA MET A 220 1.69 -28.90 -10.40
C MET A 220 0.27 -29.45 -10.20
N LYS A 221 0.04 -30.70 -10.60
CA LYS A 221 -1.22 -31.42 -10.43
C LYS A 221 -0.96 -32.65 -9.53
N ARG A 222 -1.87 -32.96 -8.62
CA ARG A 222 -1.79 -34.23 -7.87
C ARG A 222 -1.89 -35.39 -8.84
N VAL A 223 -1.04 -36.39 -8.67
CA VAL A 223 -0.95 -37.56 -9.57
C VAL A 223 -2.25 -38.35 -9.65
N ASP A 224 -3.07 -38.29 -8.61
CA ASP A 224 -4.35 -39.01 -8.49
C ASP A 224 -5.58 -38.10 -8.73
N PHE A 225 -5.40 -36.88 -9.21
CA PHE A 225 -6.48 -35.95 -9.51
C PHE A 225 -6.88 -36.03 -10.98
N ASN A 226 -8.11 -36.46 -11.23
CA ASN A 226 -8.71 -36.37 -12.56
C ASN A 226 -9.87 -35.36 -12.54
N PRO A 227 -9.78 -34.21 -13.27
CA PRO A 227 -10.82 -33.20 -13.30
C PRO A 227 -12.15 -33.70 -13.86
N ASN A 228 -12.09 -34.67 -14.77
CA ASN A 228 -13.25 -35.27 -15.43
C ASN A 228 -13.71 -36.61 -14.82
N GLY A 229 -13.10 -36.98 -13.68
CA GLY A 229 -13.35 -38.29 -13.04
C GLY A 229 -13.15 -38.23 -11.52
N LYS A 230 -12.40 -39.17 -10.99
CA LYS A 230 -12.11 -39.26 -9.55
C LYS A 230 -11.20 -38.11 -9.12
N ARG A 231 -11.69 -37.23 -8.27
CA ARG A 231 -10.95 -36.07 -7.75
C ARG A 231 -10.15 -36.39 -6.49
N ASN A 232 -10.41 -37.51 -5.85
CA ASN A 232 -9.69 -38.02 -4.69
C ASN A 232 -9.39 -36.98 -3.60
N GLN A 233 -10.41 -36.21 -3.18
CA GLN A 233 -10.27 -35.06 -2.26
C GLN A 233 -9.62 -35.48 -0.92
N LYS A 234 -9.86 -36.71 -0.46
CA LYS A 234 -9.31 -37.25 0.78
C LYS A 234 -7.79 -37.40 0.75
N ASN A 235 -7.20 -37.43 -0.45
CA ASN A 235 -5.76 -37.58 -0.62
C ASN A 235 -5.01 -36.21 -0.68
N ARG A 236 -5.69 -35.10 -0.35
CA ARG A 236 -5.01 -33.80 -0.22
C ARG A 236 -3.98 -33.88 0.91
N GLY A 237 -2.75 -33.46 0.60
CA GLY A 237 -1.62 -33.53 1.53
C GLY A 237 -0.95 -34.92 1.64
N VAL A 238 -1.49 -35.93 0.96
CA VAL A 238 -0.96 -37.32 0.98
C VAL A 238 -0.40 -37.71 -0.38
N SER A 239 -1.13 -37.42 -1.47
CA SER A 239 -0.67 -37.72 -2.83
C SER A 239 0.52 -36.88 -3.24
N GLY A 240 1.39 -37.47 -4.07
CA GLY A 240 2.44 -36.76 -4.78
C GLY A 240 1.89 -35.81 -5.86
N TYR A 241 2.79 -35.05 -6.45
CA TYR A 241 2.50 -34.08 -7.50
C TYR A 241 3.32 -34.38 -8.74
N GLU A 242 2.73 -34.12 -9.92
CA GLU A 242 3.39 -34.15 -11.21
C GLU A 242 3.38 -32.75 -11.84
N ARG A 243 4.42 -32.43 -12.60
CA ARG A 243 4.48 -31.20 -13.40
C ARG A 243 3.54 -31.33 -14.59
N ILE A 244 2.74 -30.28 -14.84
CA ILE A 244 1.90 -30.15 -16.02
C ILE A 244 2.25 -28.90 -16.82
N SER A 245 1.77 -28.78 -18.05
CA SER A 245 1.93 -27.56 -18.84
C SER A 245 1.00 -26.43 -18.34
N TRP A 246 1.31 -25.20 -18.74
CA TRP A 246 0.40 -24.08 -18.48
C TRP A 246 -0.92 -24.23 -19.22
N GLU A 247 -0.90 -24.77 -20.44
CA GLU A 247 -2.10 -25.05 -21.23
C GLU A 247 -3.01 -26.03 -20.49
N GLU A 248 -2.46 -27.17 -20.02
CA GLU A 248 -3.23 -28.14 -19.24
C GLU A 248 -3.81 -27.52 -17.96
N ALA A 249 -3.01 -26.72 -17.23
CA ALA A 249 -3.46 -26.07 -16.02
C ALA A 249 -4.61 -25.09 -16.27
N LEU A 250 -4.51 -24.26 -17.32
CA LEU A 250 -5.52 -23.30 -17.71
C LEU A 250 -6.80 -24.00 -18.20
N ASP A 251 -6.67 -25.09 -18.94
CA ASP A 251 -7.81 -25.89 -19.39
C ASP A 251 -8.57 -26.50 -18.22
N ILE A 252 -7.86 -27.09 -17.25
CA ILE A 252 -8.46 -27.63 -16.04
C ILE A 252 -9.26 -26.54 -15.30
N VAL A 253 -8.65 -25.38 -15.05
CA VAL A 253 -9.29 -24.27 -14.33
C VAL A 253 -10.48 -23.71 -15.11
N THR A 254 -10.31 -23.49 -16.42
CA THR A 254 -11.36 -22.92 -17.27
C THR A 254 -12.57 -23.85 -17.38
N ASN A 255 -12.31 -25.15 -17.59
CA ASN A 255 -13.38 -26.13 -17.68
C ASN A 255 -14.14 -26.29 -16.37
N GLU A 256 -13.44 -26.23 -15.24
CA GLU A 256 -14.07 -26.28 -13.92
C GLU A 256 -14.93 -25.03 -13.64
N ILE A 257 -14.43 -23.83 -13.97
CA ILE A 257 -15.23 -22.59 -13.90
C ILE A 257 -16.50 -22.71 -14.75
N LYS A 258 -16.37 -23.18 -16.00
CA LYS A 258 -17.52 -23.37 -16.89
C LYS A 258 -18.52 -24.39 -16.32
N ARG A 259 -18.02 -25.49 -15.77
CA ARG A 259 -18.85 -26.54 -15.16
C ARG A 259 -19.64 -25.98 -13.98
N VAL A 260 -18.97 -25.35 -13.02
CA VAL A 260 -19.63 -24.80 -11.81
C VAL A 260 -20.64 -23.73 -12.19
N LYS A 261 -20.32 -22.84 -13.14
CA LYS A 261 -21.25 -21.82 -13.62
C LYS A 261 -22.50 -22.44 -14.26
N LYS A 262 -22.34 -23.53 -15.03
CA LYS A 262 -23.46 -24.23 -15.69
C LYS A 262 -24.34 -24.95 -14.67
N GLU A 263 -23.75 -25.62 -13.69
CA GLU A 263 -24.46 -26.48 -12.74
C GLU A 263 -25.09 -25.72 -11.57
N HIS A 264 -24.42 -24.65 -11.11
CA HIS A 264 -24.76 -23.95 -9.88
C HIS A 264 -24.87 -22.42 -10.02
N GLY A 265 -24.63 -21.90 -11.20
CA GLY A 265 -24.60 -20.47 -11.48
C GLY A 265 -23.25 -19.81 -11.11
N PRO A 266 -23.00 -18.59 -11.62
CA PRO A 266 -21.71 -17.90 -11.42
C PRO A 266 -21.46 -17.53 -9.95
N GLY A 267 -22.51 -17.29 -9.18
CA GLY A 267 -22.43 -16.96 -7.75
C GLY A 267 -21.91 -18.09 -6.86
N ALA A 268 -21.90 -19.34 -7.37
CA ALA A 268 -21.34 -20.48 -6.64
C ALA A 268 -19.80 -20.49 -6.59
N ILE A 269 -19.15 -19.63 -7.37
CA ILE A 269 -17.71 -19.44 -7.32
C ILE A 269 -17.42 -18.24 -6.44
N VAL A 270 -16.74 -18.49 -5.32
CA VAL A 270 -16.42 -17.49 -4.33
C VAL A 270 -14.98 -17.04 -4.49
N ASN A 271 -14.74 -15.74 -4.58
CA ASN A 271 -13.43 -15.15 -4.49
C ASN A 271 -13.18 -14.61 -3.09
N SER A 272 -12.22 -15.20 -2.41
CA SER A 272 -11.63 -14.66 -1.18
C SER A 272 -10.22 -14.20 -1.51
N HIS A 273 -9.92 -12.94 -1.27
CA HIS A 273 -8.62 -12.34 -1.61
C HIS A 273 -7.99 -11.68 -0.39
N GLY A 274 -6.66 -11.71 -0.34
CA GLY A 274 -5.88 -10.93 0.60
C GLY A 274 -5.56 -9.55 0.03
N SER A 275 -5.42 -8.53 0.87
CA SER A 275 -5.22 -7.15 0.43
C SER A 275 -3.77 -6.80 0.11
N HIS A 276 -2.83 -7.14 0.98
CA HIS A 276 -1.48 -6.56 0.94
C HIS A 276 -0.44 -7.39 0.17
N HIS A 277 -0.80 -8.52 -0.39
CA HIS A 277 0.13 -9.44 -1.04
C HIS A 277 0.14 -9.33 -2.57
N THR A 278 -0.69 -8.48 -3.12
CA THR A 278 -0.96 -8.39 -4.54
C THR A 278 -0.47 -7.06 -5.11
N TRP A 279 0.80 -6.80 -4.96
CA TRP A 279 1.45 -5.60 -5.49
C TRP A 279 1.80 -5.76 -6.96
N GLY A 280 1.82 -4.65 -7.68
CA GLY A 280 2.16 -4.57 -9.11
C GLY A 280 0.93 -4.53 -10.01
N ASN A 281 1.17 -4.39 -11.31
CA ASN A 281 0.13 -4.09 -12.30
C ASN A 281 -0.88 -5.22 -12.50
N VAL A 282 -0.46 -6.47 -12.35
CA VAL A 282 -1.31 -7.64 -12.55
C VAL A 282 -1.90 -8.16 -11.24
N GLY A 283 -1.09 -8.19 -10.19
CA GLY A 283 -1.48 -8.78 -8.90
C GLY A 283 -2.35 -7.89 -8.03
N TYR A 284 -2.39 -6.57 -8.27
CA TYR A 284 -3.15 -5.67 -7.41
C TYR A 284 -4.64 -5.99 -7.45
N TYR A 285 -5.19 -6.31 -6.29
CA TYR A 285 -6.55 -6.87 -6.17
C TYR A 285 -7.65 -5.92 -6.68
N LEU A 286 -7.47 -4.60 -6.55
CA LEU A 286 -8.43 -3.60 -7.05
C LEU A 286 -8.38 -3.42 -8.57
N SER A 287 -7.46 -4.07 -9.27
CA SER A 287 -7.34 -3.96 -10.72
C SER A 287 -7.64 -5.29 -11.43
N ALA A 288 -6.62 -6.06 -11.78
CA ALA A 288 -6.77 -7.27 -12.60
C ALA A 288 -7.64 -8.34 -11.94
N ASN A 289 -7.48 -8.57 -10.63
CA ASN A 289 -8.28 -9.56 -9.91
C ASN A 289 -9.76 -9.21 -9.92
N PHE A 290 -10.14 -7.97 -9.60
CA PHE A 290 -11.54 -7.56 -9.62
C PHE A 290 -12.14 -7.54 -11.01
N LYS A 291 -11.37 -7.14 -12.02
CA LYS A 291 -11.84 -7.24 -13.43
C LYS A 291 -12.15 -8.69 -13.79
N PHE A 292 -11.28 -9.62 -13.44
CA PHE A 292 -11.47 -11.04 -13.70
C PHE A 292 -12.72 -11.59 -12.98
N ILE A 293 -12.86 -11.32 -11.68
CA ILE A 293 -14.01 -11.79 -10.88
C ILE A 293 -15.32 -11.23 -11.42
N ASN A 294 -15.36 -9.92 -11.70
CA ASN A 294 -16.55 -9.26 -12.21
C ASN A 294 -16.94 -9.77 -13.61
N ALA A 295 -15.96 -9.95 -14.49
CA ALA A 295 -16.19 -10.50 -15.83
C ALA A 295 -16.77 -11.93 -15.78
N LEU A 296 -16.40 -12.71 -14.76
CA LEU A 296 -16.92 -14.07 -14.57
C LEU A 296 -18.22 -14.12 -13.75
N GLY A 297 -18.65 -13.02 -13.13
CA GLY A 297 -19.83 -12.96 -12.28
C GLY A 297 -19.69 -13.75 -10.97
N MET A 298 -18.47 -13.89 -10.46
CA MET A 298 -18.19 -14.59 -9.20
C MET A 298 -18.68 -13.80 -7.99
N SER A 299 -19.00 -14.51 -6.91
CA SER A 299 -19.29 -13.90 -5.61
C SER A 299 -18.01 -13.36 -4.99
N ARG A 300 -18.07 -12.11 -4.53
CA ARG A 300 -17.00 -11.50 -3.74
C ARG A 300 -17.29 -11.68 -2.26
N VAL A 301 -16.33 -12.23 -1.54
CA VAL A 301 -16.36 -12.20 -0.09
C VAL A 301 -15.65 -10.93 0.36
N HIS A 302 -16.39 -10.07 1.06
CA HIS A 302 -15.78 -8.96 1.78
C HIS A 302 -15.03 -9.48 2.98
N HIS A 303 -13.85 -8.93 3.21
CA HIS A 303 -13.00 -9.27 4.34
C HIS A 303 -13.29 -8.40 5.57
N ASN A 304 -14.49 -7.89 5.71
CA ASN A 304 -14.89 -7.11 6.87
C ASN A 304 -15.72 -7.96 7.85
N PRO A 305 -15.47 -7.78 9.16
CA PRO A 305 -14.43 -6.98 9.78
C PRO A 305 -13.13 -7.78 9.94
N ASP A 306 -12.12 -7.46 9.17
CA ASP A 306 -10.77 -8.01 9.36
C ASP A 306 -9.75 -6.87 9.51
N SER A 307 -8.50 -7.20 9.80
CA SER A 307 -7.42 -6.26 9.98
C SER A 307 -7.83 -5.13 10.94
N TRP A 308 -7.88 -3.90 10.48
CA TRP A 308 -8.26 -2.72 11.25
C TRP A 308 -9.70 -2.23 11.02
N GLU A 309 -10.51 -2.99 10.32
CA GLU A 309 -11.90 -2.62 10.03
C GLU A 309 -12.76 -2.54 11.28
N GLY A 310 -12.51 -3.35 12.31
CA GLY A 310 -13.19 -3.24 13.61
C GLY A 310 -12.95 -1.88 14.26
N TRP A 311 -11.70 -1.42 14.25
CA TRP A 311 -11.35 -0.09 14.71
C TRP A 311 -11.96 1.02 13.84
N TYR A 312 -11.93 0.86 12.55
CA TYR A 312 -12.56 1.78 11.61
C TYR A 312 -14.08 1.95 11.85
N TRP A 313 -14.77 0.86 12.13
CA TRP A 313 -16.19 0.89 12.47
C TRP A 313 -16.42 1.58 13.83
N GLY A 314 -15.62 1.27 14.84
CA GLY A 314 -15.63 1.93 16.11
C GLY A 314 -15.40 3.43 15.99
N ALA A 315 -14.42 3.85 15.19
CA ALA A 315 -14.13 5.24 14.92
C ALA A 315 -15.32 5.98 14.27
N ALA A 316 -15.97 5.37 13.29
CA ALA A 316 -17.16 5.94 12.64
C ALA A 316 -18.30 6.20 13.64
N HIS A 317 -18.49 5.31 14.60
CA HIS A 317 -19.52 5.44 15.62
C HIS A 317 -19.16 6.42 16.74
N HIS A 318 -17.87 6.53 17.09
CA HIS A 318 -17.44 7.35 18.24
C HIS A 318 -16.98 8.75 17.80
N TRP A 319 -16.40 8.89 16.62
CA TRP A 319 -15.88 10.17 16.13
C TRP A 319 -16.68 10.74 14.96
N GLY A 320 -17.74 10.05 14.54
CA GLY A 320 -18.66 10.52 13.51
C GLY A 320 -18.12 10.44 12.09
N GLY A 321 -17.00 9.78 11.87
CA GLY A 321 -16.42 9.69 10.53
C GLY A 321 -15.34 8.64 10.39
N SER A 322 -15.05 8.35 9.12
CA SER A 322 -14.12 7.32 8.73
C SER A 322 -12.70 7.88 8.57
N LEU A 323 -11.75 7.30 9.26
CA LEU A 323 -10.32 7.63 9.14
C LEU A 323 -9.74 7.34 7.74
N ARG A 324 -10.49 6.64 6.90
CA ARG A 324 -10.08 6.25 5.53
C ARG A 324 -10.41 7.29 4.48
N VAL A 325 -11.33 8.20 4.74
CA VAL A 325 -11.92 9.09 3.73
C VAL A 325 -11.70 10.56 4.09
N GLY A 326 -10.45 10.93 4.28
CA GLY A 326 -10.08 12.34 4.37
C GLY A 326 -10.50 13.04 5.65
N GLN A 327 -10.61 12.33 6.75
CA GLN A 327 -10.68 12.98 8.05
C GLN A 327 -9.33 13.52 8.48
N SER A 328 -9.38 14.70 9.10
CA SER A 328 -8.26 15.26 9.82
C SER A 328 -7.73 14.29 10.86
N GLU A 329 -6.46 14.38 11.10
CA GLU A 329 -5.71 13.56 12.03
C GLU A 329 -6.42 13.44 13.37
N THR A 330 -6.75 12.22 13.73
CA THR A 330 -7.20 11.85 15.08
C THR A 330 -6.04 11.36 15.95
N TYR A 331 -4.82 11.49 15.44
CA TYR A 331 -3.60 11.07 16.11
C TYR A 331 -2.72 12.26 16.42
N GLY A 332 -2.03 12.22 17.54
CA GLY A 332 -0.90 13.07 17.80
C GLY A 332 0.25 12.75 16.83
N THR A 333 1.10 13.73 16.62
CA THR A 333 2.34 13.53 15.88
C THR A 333 3.38 12.81 16.75
N VAL A 334 4.45 12.29 16.11
CA VAL A 334 5.59 11.75 16.88
C VAL A 334 6.20 12.84 17.77
N GLU A 335 6.19 14.09 17.34
CA GLU A 335 6.67 15.23 18.10
C GLU A 335 5.84 15.45 19.37
N ASP A 336 4.51 15.47 19.27
CA ASP A 336 3.60 15.57 20.42
C ASP A 336 3.83 14.42 21.40
N LEU A 337 3.93 13.19 20.87
CA LEU A 337 4.18 12.00 21.67
C LEU A 337 5.46 12.14 22.50
N LEU A 338 6.56 12.59 21.89
CA LEU A 338 7.85 12.72 22.58
C LEU A 338 7.88 13.90 23.57
N LYS A 339 7.11 14.96 23.30
CA LYS A 339 7.03 16.14 24.18
C LYS A 339 6.09 15.96 25.36
N GLU A 340 4.91 15.41 25.11
CA GLU A 340 3.78 15.51 26.04
C GLU A 340 3.40 14.17 26.69
N ALA A 341 3.67 13.01 26.06
CA ALA A 341 3.21 11.74 26.60
C ALA A 341 4.01 11.32 27.84
N GLU A 342 3.33 11.01 28.92
CA GLU A 342 3.92 10.42 30.13
C GLU A 342 3.87 8.88 30.10
N MET A 343 2.92 8.31 29.36
CA MET A 343 2.75 6.87 29.22
C MET A 343 2.33 6.51 27.80
N VAL A 344 2.83 5.39 27.29
CA VAL A 344 2.39 4.77 26.03
C VAL A 344 1.91 3.34 26.30
N VAL A 345 0.69 3.05 25.89
CA VAL A 345 0.09 1.71 26.03
C VAL A 345 0.06 1.01 24.67
N PHE A 346 0.77 -0.10 24.57
CA PHE A 346 0.70 -1.02 23.42
C PHE A 346 -0.40 -2.06 23.70
N TRP A 347 -1.59 -1.87 23.13
CA TRP A 347 -2.72 -2.73 23.37
C TRP A 347 -2.92 -3.70 22.22
N ALA A 348 -2.74 -5.01 22.49
CA ALA A 348 -2.76 -6.06 21.47
C ALA A 348 -1.91 -5.69 20.26
N SER A 349 -0.70 -5.17 20.50
CA SER A 349 0.13 -4.55 19.49
C SER A 349 1.57 -5.05 19.58
N ASN A 350 2.03 -5.68 18.49
CA ASN A 350 3.42 -6.13 18.33
C ASN A 350 4.06 -5.50 17.07
N PRO A 351 4.27 -4.18 17.07
CA PRO A 351 4.81 -3.50 15.88
C PRO A 351 6.23 -3.97 15.50
N GLU A 352 7.04 -4.46 16.42
CA GLU A 352 8.37 -5.00 16.10
C GLU A 352 8.28 -6.30 15.32
N GLY A 353 7.28 -7.15 15.58
CA GLY A 353 7.02 -8.36 14.81
C GLY A 353 6.40 -8.08 13.42
N THR A 354 5.69 -6.96 13.26
CA THR A 354 4.96 -6.63 12.02
C THR A 354 5.59 -5.51 11.19
N SER A 355 6.53 -4.75 11.74
CA SER A 355 7.12 -3.55 11.11
C SER A 355 7.69 -3.78 9.72
N GLY A 356 8.29 -4.93 9.47
CA GLY A 356 8.89 -5.24 8.19
C GLY A 356 7.91 -5.29 7.01
N ALA A 357 6.61 -5.37 7.28
CA ALA A 357 5.59 -5.44 6.22
C ALA A 357 5.21 -4.06 5.65
N TYR A 358 5.32 -2.98 6.42
CA TYR A 358 4.70 -1.70 6.07
C TYR A 358 5.56 -0.46 6.16
N GLY A 359 6.76 -0.51 6.58
CA GLY A 359 7.50 0.73 6.74
C GLY A 359 8.92 0.52 7.18
N SER A 360 9.51 -0.61 6.86
CA SER A 360 10.82 -0.96 7.35
C SER A 360 10.90 -0.76 8.88
N PHE A 361 11.97 -0.88 9.53
CA PHE A 361 12.04 -0.68 10.98
C PHE A 361 12.17 0.81 11.41
N GLU A 362 11.74 1.76 10.60
CA GLU A 362 11.77 3.18 10.98
C GLU A 362 10.89 3.47 12.21
N GLY A 363 9.70 2.86 12.27
CA GLY A 363 8.84 2.94 13.43
C GLY A 363 9.48 2.40 14.72
N THR A 364 10.28 1.33 14.62
CA THR A 364 11.04 0.77 15.74
C THR A 364 12.03 1.79 16.31
N ILE A 365 12.72 2.54 15.45
CA ILE A 365 13.65 3.60 15.89
C ILE A 365 12.88 4.68 16.66
N ARG A 366 11.72 5.11 16.17
CA ARG A 366 10.90 6.13 16.85
C ARG A 366 10.38 5.61 18.20
N ARG A 367 10.01 4.35 18.29
CA ARG A 367 9.60 3.74 19.58
C ARG A 367 10.76 3.62 20.56
N LYS A 368 11.98 3.39 20.07
CA LYS A 368 13.17 3.43 20.93
C LYS A 368 13.36 4.78 21.60
N TRP A 369 12.99 5.90 20.94
CA TRP A 369 13.08 7.24 21.52
C TRP A 369 12.19 7.42 22.77
N LEU A 370 11.07 6.69 22.86
CA LEU A 370 10.23 6.65 24.08
C LEU A 370 11.04 6.17 25.28
N LYS A 371 11.80 5.10 25.07
CA LYS A 371 12.68 4.53 26.11
C LYS A 371 13.83 5.46 26.48
N GLU A 372 14.37 6.19 25.50
CA GLU A 372 15.43 7.18 25.75
C GLU A 372 14.95 8.40 26.53
N LEU A 373 13.63 8.66 26.54
CA LEU A 373 12.99 9.74 27.30
C LEU A 373 12.36 9.25 28.62
N ASP A 374 12.57 7.99 28.99
CA ASP A 374 11.99 7.38 30.19
C ASP A 374 10.45 7.52 30.27
N ILE A 375 9.78 7.48 29.12
CA ILE A 375 8.33 7.46 29.04
C ILE A 375 7.83 6.09 29.50
N ASP A 376 6.86 6.06 30.40
CA ASP A 376 6.27 4.81 30.90
C ASP A 376 5.70 3.97 29.73
N ILE A 377 6.05 2.69 29.67
CA ILE A 377 5.57 1.77 28.63
C ILE A 377 4.79 0.63 29.26
N VAL A 378 3.58 0.42 28.75
CA VAL A 378 2.69 -0.66 29.19
C VAL A 378 2.29 -1.49 27.97
N HIS A 379 2.40 -2.80 28.08
CA HIS A 379 1.96 -3.75 27.05
C HIS A 379 0.77 -4.55 27.57
N VAL A 380 -0.35 -4.47 26.89
CA VAL A 380 -1.55 -5.28 27.16
C VAL A 380 -1.67 -6.33 26.05
N ASP A 381 -1.19 -7.54 26.31
CA ASP A 381 -1.11 -8.61 25.31
C ASP A 381 -1.18 -9.99 25.98
N PRO A 382 -1.84 -10.99 25.37
CA PRO A 382 -1.88 -12.36 25.88
C PRO A 382 -0.51 -13.02 26.09
N PHE A 383 0.50 -12.59 25.35
CA PHE A 383 1.86 -13.14 25.47
C PHE A 383 2.93 -12.05 25.45
N TYR A 384 4.10 -12.38 25.95
CA TYR A 384 5.26 -11.50 25.98
C TYR A 384 5.89 -11.45 24.59
N ASN A 385 5.46 -10.46 23.78
CA ASN A 385 5.80 -10.34 22.37
C ASN A 385 7.13 -9.59 22.11
N ASP A 386 7.54 -9.46 20.82
CA ASP A 386 8.81 -8.83 20.44
C ASP A 386 8.90 -7.38 20.89
N SER A 387 7.79 -6.64 20.88
CA SER A 387 7.74 -5.25 21.34
C SER A 387 7.95 -5.17 22.86
N CYS A 388 7.38 -6.10 23.62
CA CYS A 388 7.64 -6.20 25.07
C CYS A 388 9.13 -6.42 25.33
N GLN A 389 9.73 -7.35 24.60
CA GLN A 389 11.15 -7.67 24.75
C GLN A 389 12.06 -6.49 24.37
N PHE A 390 11.75 -5.81 23.29
CA PHE A 390 12.57 -4.72 22.75
C PHE A 390 12.47 -3.43 23.58
N LEU A 391 11.25 -3.01 23.88
CA LEU A 391 10.99 -1.76 24.56
C LEU A 391 11.12 -1.88 26.07
N GLY A 392 10.85 -3.05 26.64
CA GLY A 392 10.69 -3.21 28.08
C GLY A 392 9.39 -2.59 28.57
N GLY A 393 9.34 -2.18 29.84
CA GLY A 393 8.14 -1.64 30.46
C GLY A 393 7.31 -2.71 31.17
N LYS A 394 6.06 -2.41 31.47
CA LYS A 394 5.18 -3.34 32.17
C LYS A 394 4.34 -4.15 31.20
N TRP A 395 4.38 -5.47 31.34
CA TRP A 395 3.51 -6.38 30.59
C TRP A 395 2.32 -6.79 31.45
N LEU A 396 1.12 -6.64 30.89
CA LEU A 396 -0.16 -7.05 31.48
C LEU A 396 -0.71 -8.20 30.64
N PRO A 397 -0.55 -9.45 31.07
CA PRO A 397 -1.09 -10.61 30.37
C PRO A 397 -2.62 -10.61 30.42
N THR A 398 -3.26 -10.57 29.26
CA THR A 398 -4.72 -10.68 29.13
C THR A 398 -5.09 -12.06 28.59
N LYS A 399 -6.25 -12.58 28.99
CA LYS A 399 -6.80 -13.73 28.27
C LYS A 399 -7.26 -13.28 26.87
N PRO A 400 -7.06 -14.10 25.83
CA PRO A 400 -7.65 -13.84 24.52
C PRO A 400 -9.14 -13.49 24.67
N THR A 401 -9.62 -12.52 23.88
CA THR A 401 -10.98 -11.99 23.89
C THR A 401 -11.40 -11.11 25.10
N SER A 402 -10.52 -10.93 26.09
CA SER A 402 -10.87 -10.15 27.32
C SER A 402 -10.53 -8.65 27.24
N SER A 403 -9.96 -8.15 26.16
CA SER A 403 -9.61 -6.73 26.01
C SER A 403 -10.79 -5.76 26.24
N PRO A 404 -12.01 -6.01 25.72
CA PRO A 404 -13.15 -5.15 26.00
C PRO A 404 -13.51 -5.09 27.49
N ALA A 405 -13.43 -6.22 28.20
CA ALA A 405 -13.69 -6.28 29.63
C ALA A 405 -12.68 -5.44 30.43
N LEU A 406 -11.38 -5.51 30.08
CA LEU A 406 -10.36 -4.67 30.68
C LEU A 406 -10.62 -3.18 30.43
N ALA A 407 -10.93 -2.80 29.18
CA ALA A 407 -11.23 -1.40 28.84
C ALA A 407 -12.42 -0.86 29.64
N MET A 408 -13.48 -1.67 29.80
CA MET A 408 -14.64 -1.29 30.63
C MET A 408 -14.29 -1.21 32.11
N ALA A 409 -13.41 -2.09 32.61
CA ALA A 409 -12.94 -2.03 33.99
C ALA A 409 -12.14 -0.75 34.28
N ILE A 410 -11.30 -0.33 33.36
CA ILE A 410 -10.56 0.95 33.42
C ILE A 410 -11.57 2.12 33.45
N ALA A 411 -12.53 2.12 32.53
CA ALA A 411 -13.60 3.13 32.49
C ALA A 411 -14.41 3.18 33.77
N TYR A 412 -14.71 2.02 34.36
CA TYR A 412 -15.41 1.92 35.66
C TYR A 412 -14.63 2.64 36.76
N VAL A 413 -13.31 2.43 36.86
CA VAL A 413 -12.47 3.10 37.86
C VAL A 413 -12.45 4.61 37.62
N TRP A 414 -12.26 5.06 36.38
CA TRP A 414 -12.27 6.48 36.02
C TRP A 414 -13.57 7.18 36.46
N ILE A 415 -14.71 6.52 36.21
CA ILE A 415 -16.02 7.04 36.60
C ILE A 415 -16.20 7.02 38.13
N LYS A 416 -15.88 5.90 38.76
CA LYS A 416 -16.09 5.68 40.20
C LYS A 416 -15.25 6.62 41.06
N GLU A 417 -14.01 6.88 40.64
CA GLU A 417 -13.03 7.70 41.36
C GLU A 417 -12.97 9.15 40.82
N ASN A 418 -13.86 9.53 39.87
CA ASN A 418 -13.89 10.87 39.23
C ASN A 418 -12.54 11.29 38.62
N LEU A 419 -11.85 10.38 37.97
CA LEU A 419 -10.52 10.61 37.34
C LEU A 419 -10.60 11.22 35.94
N TYR A 420 -11.77 11.43 35.38
CA TYR A 420 -11.95 12.01 34.06
C TYR A 420 -12.08 13.53 34.11
N ASP A 421 -11.65 14.20 33.04
CA ASP A 421 -11.81 15.65 32.89
C ASP A 421 -13.28 16.01 32.62
N LYS A 422 -13.90 16.66 33.59
CA LYS A 422 -15.33 17.03 33.54
C LYS A 422 -15.64 18.10 32.53
N ASP A 423 -14.72 19.04 32.33
CA ASP A 423 -14.89 20.13 31.36
C ASP A 423 -14.72 19.62 29.93
N PHE A 424 -13.77 18.74 29.70
CA PHE A 424 -13.64 18.05 28.44
C PHE A 424 -14.88 17.23 28.09
N VAL A 425 -15.33 16.40 29.03
CA VAL A 425 -16.54 15.57 28.86
C VAL A 425 -17.75 16.43 28.54
N LYS A 426 -17.99 17.50 29.31
CA LYS A 426 -19.12 18.41 29.10
C LYS A 426 -19.08 19.11 27.75
N ASN A 427 -17.92 19.56 27.31
CA ASN A 427 -17.79 20.45 26.16
C ASN A 427 -17.41 19.74 24.84
N ARG A 428 -16.89 18.50 24.93
CA ARG A 428 -16.28 17.79 23.79
C ARG A 428 -16.84 16.40 23.52
N THR A 429 -17.78 15.91 24.32
CA THR A 429 -18.37 14.58 24.15
C THR A 429 -19.90 14.64 24.07
N ILE A 430 -20.48 13.63 23.46
CA ILE A 430 -21.94 13.43 23.38
C ILE A 430 -22.25 12.03 23.90
N GLY A 431 -23.29 11.90 24.75
CA GLY A 431 -23.79 10.62 25.25
C GLY A 431 -23.02 10.04 26.43
N PHE A 432 -22.10 10.82 27.03
CA PHE A 432 -21.32 10.38 28.19
C PHE A 432 -22.17 9.86 29.36
N ASP A 433 -23.27 10.53 29.69
CA ASP A 433 -24.12 10.12 30.83
C ASP A 433 -24.74 8.73 30.60
N LYS A 434 -25.23 8.46 29.40
CA LYS A 434 -25.76 7.14 29.03
C LYS A 434 -24.68 6.07 29.09
N TRP A 435 -23.49 6.36 28.56
CA TRP A 435 -22.36 5.45 28.62
C TRP A 435 -21.90 5.22 30.07
N LYS A 436 -21.88 6.27 30.90
CA LYS A 436 -21.60 6.17 32.35
C LYS A 436 -22.59 5.25 33.06
N ASP A 437 -23.88 5.41 32.79
CA ASP A 437 -24.90 4.54 33.37
C ASP A 437 -24.77 3.09 32.91
N TYR A 438 -24.42 2.87 31.65
CA TYR A 438 -24.07 1.55 31.13
C TYR A 438 -22.87 0.94 31.88
N ILE A 439 -21.77 1.65 31.99
CA ILE A 439 -20.56 1.19 32.71
C ILE A 439 -20.84 0.90 34.20
N LEU A 440 -21.71 1.69 34.84
CA LEU A 440 -22.09 1.48 36.22
C LEU A 440 -23.19 0.39 36.42
N GLY A 441 -23.65 -0.23 35.34
CA GLY A 441 -24.69 -1.26 35.38
C GLY A 441 -26.06 -0.75 35.73
N LYS A 442 -26.34 0.56 35.51
CA LYS A 442 -27.61 1.22 35.79
C LYS A 442 -28.57 1.24 34.61
N ASP A 443 -28.14 0.88 33.43
CA ASP A 443 -28.97 0.87 32.23
C ASP A 443 -29.76 -0.44 32.14
N ASP A 444 -31.05 -0.37 32.42
CA ASP A 444 -31.97 -1.51 32.36
C ASP A 444 -32.30 -1.98 30.94
N LYS A 445 -31.86 -1.22 29.92
CA LYS A 445 -32.12 -1.48 28.49
C LYS A 445 -30.99 -2.21 27.76
N VAL A 446 -29.91 -2.54 28.44
CA VAL A 446 -28.82 -3.31 27.83
C VAL A 446 -29.31 -4.71 27.49
N GLU A 447 -29.31 -5.05 26.23
CA GLU A 447 -29.57 -6.43 25.82
C GLU A 447 -28.59 -7.36 26.54
N LYS A 448 -29.15 -8.38 27.15
CA LYS A 448 -28.35 -9.41 27.82
C LYS A 448 -27.55 -10.12 26.75
N THR A 449 -26.27 -10.41 27.03
CA THR A 449 -25.52 -11.35 26.21
C THR A 449 -26.32 -12.66 26.04
N PRO A 450 -26.05 -13.49 24.98
CA PRO A 450 -26.75 -14.77 24.80
C PRO A 450 -26.78 -15.64 26.06
N GLU A 451 -25.81 -15.50 26.96
CA GLU A 451 -25.74 -16.18 28.25
C GLU A 451 -26.55 -15.46 29.36
N GLY A 452 -27.22 -14.36 29.05
CA GLY A 452 -28.08 -13.63 30.01
C GLY A 452 -27.35 -12.88 31.11
N GLN A 453 -26.03 -12.69 30.98
CA GLN A 453 -25.23 -11.98 31.97
C GLN A 453 -25.02 -10.53 31.56
N LEU A 454 -25.65 -9.62 32.29
CA LEU A 454 -25.20 -8.24 32.37
C LEU A 454 -23.76 -8.21 32.91
N MET A 455 -22.91 -7.34 32.34
CA MET A 455 -21.69 -6.97 33.04
C MET A 455 -22.07 -6.20 34.32
N LYS A 456 -22.34 -6.94 35.38
CA LYS A 456 -22.66 -6.36 36.66
C LYS A 456 -21.42 -5.72 37.27
N GLN A 457 -21.66 -4.72 38.10
CA GLN A 457 -20.63 -4.04 38.88
C GLN A 457 -19.66 -5.04 39.57
N ASP A 458 -20.18 -6.15 40.08
CA ASP A 458 -19.41 -7.23 40.71
C ASP A 458 -18.44 -7.92 39.73
N TYR A 459 -18.81 -8.04 38.46
CA TYR A 459 -17.95 -8.64 37.44
C TYR A 459 -16.77 -7.74 37.10
N LEU A 460 -17.00 -6.46 36.91
CA LEU A 460 -15.95 -5.47 36.67
C LEU A 460 -15.01 -5.37 37.88
N GLN A 461 -15.56 -5.38 39.11
CA GLN A 461 -14.77 -5.39 40.34
C GLN A 461 -13.89 -6.66 40.43
N LYS A 462 -14.42 -7.85 40.10
CA LYS A 462 -13.66 -9.10 40.06
C LYS A 462 -12.55 -9.09 39.02
N ILE A 463 -12.79 -8.50 37.85
CA ILE A 463 -11.75 -8.32 36.85
C ILE A 463 -10.63 -7.44 37.41
N LEU A 464 -10.97 -6.32 38.04
CA LEU A 464 -9.99 -5.42 38.66
C LEU A 464 -9.16 -6.13 39.73
N GLU A 465 -9.80 -6.89 40.61
CA GLU A 465 -9.14 -7.67 41.66
C GLU A 465 -8.20 -8.72 41.05
N LEU A 466 -8.63 -9.42 40.01
CA LEU A 466 -7.79 -10.37 39.27
C LEU A 466 -6.56 -9.69 38.68
N TRP A 467 -6.72 -8.52 38.10
CA TRP A 467 -5.65 -7.74 37.52
C TRP A 467 -4.69 -7.19 38.57
N GLN A 468 -5.22 -6.68 39.70
CA GLN A 468 -4.42 -6.24 40.84
C GLN A 468 -3.61 -7.41 41.42
N GLY A 469 -4.21 -8.60 41.54
CA GLY A 469 -3.54 -9.83 41.95
C GLY A 469 -2.38 -10.24 40.99
N ASN A 470 -2.45 -9.85 39.71
CA ASN A 470 -1.38 -10.03 38.75
C ASN A 470 -0.38 -8.84 38.67
N GLY A 471 -0.37 -7.99 39.70
CA GLY A 471 0.57 -6.88 39.81
C GLY A 471 0.19 -5.60 39.06
N VAL A 472 -1.03 -5.49 38.52
CA VAL A 472 -1.56 -4.23 37.99
C VAL A 472 -1.91 -3.31 39.16
N THR A 473 -1.25 -2.19 39.24
CA THR A 473 -1.52 -1.16 40.26
C THR A 473 -2.42 -0.07 39.71
N LYS A 474 -3.09 0.69 40.59
CA LYS A 474 -3.90 1.87 40.18
C LYS A 474 -3.11 2.89 39.32
N LYS A 475 -1.80 2.94 39.44
CA LYS A 475 -0.95 3.80 38.58
C LYS A 475 -1.10 3.48 37.09
N TYR A 476 -1.50 2.25 36.74
CA TYR A 476 -1.63 1.78 35.36
C TYR A 476 -3.08 1.58 34.93
N ILE A 477 -4.03 1.84 35.77
CA ILE A 477 -5.46 1.88 35.49
C ILE A 477 -5.92 3.33 35.49
#